data_fda243e41e6eb2eef27f6bda37823a08
#
_entry.id   fda243e41e6eb2eef27f6bda37823a08
#
_cell.length_a   1.000
_cell.length_b   1.000
_cell.length_c   1.000
_cell.angle_alpha   90.00
_cell.angle_beta   90.00
_cell.angle_gamma   90.00
#
_symmetry.space_group_name_H-M   'P 1'
#
loop_
_entity.id
_entity.type
_entity.pdbx_description
1 polymer ?
#
loop_
_entity_poly.entity_id
_entity_poly.type
_entity_poly.pdbx_seq_one_letter_code
_entity_poly.pdbx_strand_id
1 'polypeptide(L)'
;MLQPSIILRDPAMIKEWLVKGFSSFHDRGPEPNEKADKLSGNLFQLGGDRWRRVRHKLSPAFSSAKLKIMYETLKDCAEECNAHLEARCASRGETEVDIKDLVINYTLDVIGACAMGIKCNAVQDPENCEMKGVLRELFRSSWRQSCYQLMEVVHPKLPELFGLSPRQPAIEQFLMAITKDAMEMKTKAGQSNRKDFLQILMKISSSESEVTRDSNEDLTLLDGGVIDEGPLFWTENLISGVITSFLFAGLEPVSATAIFCLFELVHYPEIQERLFEEIQAVRKESGGEIKYEDFKKLRYLDQVVNETLRKHPVAGLLGRNCTEPFQIPGTSVVVEKDVKLFVSTYCLHRDPEYFPEPDKFDPERFSEENVDKIIPGSYLPFGEGPRFCIAQRLALMDVKTMVITLISSYTLHRYAKTADRLEMDKTTFTLSPKDSVWLRLKKRL
;
A
#
# COMPACT_ATOMS: atom_id res chain seq x y z
N MET A 1 13.53 24.49 -17.96
CA MET A 1 12.69 24.02 -19.08
C MET A 1 11.62 23.09 -18.49
N LEU A 2 10.34 23.26 -18.80
CA LEU A 2 9.31 22.33 -18.35
C LEU A 2 9.57 20.97 -19.01
N GLN A 3 9.55 19.90 -18.23
CA GLN A 3 9.74 18.55 -18.78
C GLN A 3 8.47 18.13 -19.56
N PRO A 4 8.61 17.63 -20.80
CA PRO A 4 7.47 17.09 -21.55
C PRO A 4 6.91 15.88 -20.82
N SER A 5 5.58 15.72 -20.90
CA SER A 5 4.88 14.62 -20.25
C SER A 5 3.82 14.03 -21.17
N ILE A 6 3.63 12.73 -21.09
CA ILE A 6 2.63 11.98 -21.84
C ILE A 6 1.63 11.40 -20.84
N ILE A 7 0.34 11.53 -21.13
CA ILE A 7 -0.72 10.89 -20.35
C ILE A 7 -1.31 9.78 -21.22
N LEU A 8 -1.17 8.53 -20.78
CA LEU A 8 -1.78 7.38 -21.42
C LEU A 8 -3.21 7.20 -20.90
N ARG A 9 -4.12 6.97 -21.82
CA ARG A 9 -5.55 6.71 -21.55
C ARG A 9 -6.03 5.37 -22.12
N ASP A 10 -5.43 4.91 -23.20
CA ASP A 10 -5.80 3.66 -23.85
C ASP A 10 -5.23 2.46 -23.07
N PRO A 11 -6.06 1.49 -22.63
CA PRO A 11 -5.62 0.33 -21.86
C PRO A 11 -4.61 -0.55 -22.57
N ALA A 12 -4.70 -0.71 -23.90
CA ALA A 12 -3.77 -1.52 -24.65
C ALA A 12 -2.37 -0.86 -24.69
N MET A 13 -2.32 0.46 -24.89
CA MET A 13 -1.08 1.23 -24.83
C MET A 13 -0.49 1.20 -23.41
N ILE A 14 -1.31 1.34 -22.37
CA ILE A 14 -0.87 1.27 -20.97
C ILE A 14 -0.16 -0.07 -20.71
N LYS A 15 -0.79 -1.18 -21.11
CA LYS A 15 -0.20 -2.52 -20.97
C LYS A 15 1.07 -2.68 -21.81
N GLU A 16 1.07 -2.21 -23.03
CA GLU A 16 2.23 -2.24 -23.90
C GLU A 16 3.44 -1.54 -23.28
N TRP A 17 3.24 -0.32 -22.74
CA TRP A 17 4.35 0.48 -22.20
C TRP A 17 4.79 0.03 -20.82
N LEU A 18 3.86 -0.33 -19.93
CA LEU A 18 4.21 -0.72 -18.56
C LEU A 18 4.75 -2.16 -18.45
N VAL A 19 4.46 -3.02 -19.42
CA VAL A 19 4.88 -4.42 -19.43
C VAL A 19 5.97 -4.66 -20.48
N LYS A 20 5.65 -4.50 -21.79
CA LYS A 20 6.60 -4.80 -22.86
C LYS A 20 7.67 -3.70 -23.03
N GLY A 21 7.29 -2.43 -22.88
CA GLY A 21 8.21 -1.28 -22.91
C GLY A 21 8.92 -1.05 -21.57
N PHE A 22 8.87 -1.97 -20.62
CA PHE A 22 9.40 -1.79 -19.28
C PHE A 22 10.89 -1.44 -19.26
N SER A 23 11.69 -1.95 -20.18
CA SER A 23 13.12 -1.59 -20.31
C SER A 23 13.33 -0.08 -20.46
N SER A 24 12.42 0.61 -21.15
CA SER A 24 12.49 2.07 -21.34
C SER A 24 11.70 2.87 -20.28
N PHE A 25 10.83 2.24 -19.46
CA PHE A 25 9.96 2.91 -18.48
C PHE A 25 10.04 2.28 -17.08
N HIS A 26 11.23 1.84 -16.68
CA HIS A 26 11.40 1.16 -15.39
C HIS A 26 11.46 2.11 -14.19
N ASP A 27 11.80 3.40 -14.35
CA ASP A 27 11.97 4.33 -13.24
C ASP A 27 10.73 5.18 -12.98
N ARG A 28 10.51 5.55 -11.72
CA ARG A 28 9.40 6.40 -11.30
C ARG A 28 9.78 7.88 -11.21
N GLY A 29 11.05 8.17 -11.09
CA GLY A 29 11.60 9.51 -10.95
C GLY A 29 13.13 9.50 -11.13
N PRO A 30 13.80 10.60 -10.82
CA PRO A 30 15.25 10.65 -10.78
C PRO A 30 15.80 9.70 -9.69
N GLU A 31 17.08 9.34 -9.81
CA GLU A 31 17.79 8.58 -8.77
C GLU A 31 17.68 9.30 -7.42
N PRO A 32 17.42 8.57 -6.32
CA PRO A 32 17.28 9.16 -5.00
C PRO A 32 18.57 9.80 -4.52
N ASN A 33 18.48 11.00 -3.97
CA ASN A 33 19.63 11.70 -3.38
C ASN A 33 19.72 11.38 -1.88
N GLU A 34 20.39 10.27 -1.53
CA GLU A 34 20.55 9.81 -0.14
C GLU A 34 21.43 10.75 0.72
N LYS A 35 22.13 11.71 0.13
CA LYS A 35 22.81 12.76 0.90
C LYS A 35 21.84 13.82 1.41
N ALA A 36 20.85 14.16 0.61
CA ALA A 36 19.82 15.13 1.00
C ALA A 36 18.70 14.47 1.82
N ASP A 37 18.36 13.21 1.57
CA ASP A 37 17.33 12.42 2.24
C ASP A 37 17.81 10.97 2.41
N LYS A 38 18.25 10.63 3.62
CA LYS A 38 18.81 9.30 3.94
C LYS A 38 17.81 8.17 3.77
N LEU A 39 16.51 8.44 3.84
CA LEU A 39 15.43 7.48 3.68
C LEU A 39 14.96 7.34 2.22
N SER A 40 15.54 8.09 1.28
CA SER A 40 15.18 8.03 -0.14
C SER A 40 15.64 6.75 -0.81
N GLY A 41 16.66 6.05 -0.27
CA GLY A 41 17.09 4.72 -0.72
C GLY A 41 16.05 3.65 -0.40
N ASN A 42 14.93 3.61 -1.13
CA ASN A 42 13.82 2.69 -0.86
C ASN A 42 13.23 2.12 -2.15
N LEU A 43 12.45 1.04 -2.03
CA LEU A 43 11.91 0.29 -3.17
C LEU A 43 11.00 1.13 -4.09
N PHE A 44 10.39 2.20 -3.60
CA PHE A 44 9.54 3.06 -4.41
C PHE A 44 10.37 4.01 -5.28
N GLN A 45 11.45 4.61 -4.73
CA GLN A 45 12.26 5.66 -5.37
C GLN A 45 13.45 5.12 -6.16
N LEU A 46 14.04 3.99 -5.73
CA LEU A 46 15.18 3.38 -6.43
C LEU A 46 14.89 3.12 -7.91
N GLY A 47 15.89 3.34 -8.77
CA GLY A 47 15.86 3.11 -10.20
C GLY A 47 16.77 1.97 -10.67
N GLY A 48 16.73 1.66 -11.95
CA GLY A 48 17.64 0.75 -12.66
C GLY A 48 17.88 -0.58 -11.97
N ASP A 49 19.13 -1.03 -12.04
CA ASP A 49 19.55 -2.32 -11.48
C ASP A 49 19.55 -2.36 -9.96
N ARG A 50 19.75 -1.21 -9.31
CA ARG A 50 19.67 -1.13 -7.86
C ARG A 50 18.26 -1.46 -7.38
N TRP A 51 17.21 -0.95 -8.05
CA TRP A 51 15.85 -1.33 -7.77
C TRP A 51 15.59 -2.81 -8.03
N ARG A 52 16.05 -3.35 -9.17
CA ARG A 52 15.88 -4.78 -9.53
C ARG A 52 16.42 -5.68 -8.43
N ARG A 53 17.64 -5.43 -7.97
CA ARG A 53 18.29 -6.20 -6.91
C ARG A 53 17.53 -6.13 -5.58
N VAL A 54 17.17 -4.93 -5.14
CA VAL A 54 16.39 -4.74 -3.90
C VAL A 54 15.01 -5.43 -4.01
N ARG A 55 14.31 -5.24 -5.13
CA ARG A 55 13.02 -5.88 -5.41
C ARG A 55 13.10 -7.39 -5.34
N HIS A 56 14.10 -7.98 -6.01
CA HIS A 56 14.32 -9.43 -6.02
C HIS A 56 14.55 -9.97 -4.60
N LYS A 57 15.45 -9.36 -3.84
CA LYS A 57 15.74 -9.77 -2.45
C LYS A 57 14.58 -9.63 -1.49
N LEU A 58 13.68 -8.67 -1.71
CA LEU A 58 12.52 -8.45 -0.86
C LEU A 58 11.31 -9.34 -1.23
N SER A 59 11.21 -9.81 -2.48
CA SER A 59 10.06 -10.58 -2.95
C SER A 59 9.75 -11.83 -2.12
N PRO A 60 10.72 -12.63 -1.65
CA PRO A 60 10.46 -13.79 -0.80
C PRO A 60 9.79 -13.47 0.54
N ALA A 61 9.91 -12.22 1.04
CA ALA A 61 9.23 -11.79 2.28
C ALA A 61 7.70 -11.79 2.17
N PHE A 62 7.17 -11.76 0.94
CA PHE A 62 5.73 -11.78 0.63
C PHE A 62 5.25 -13.15 0.10
N SER A 63 6.02 -14.22 0.29
CA SER A 63 5.60 -15.59 -0.03
C SER A 63 4.40 -16.03 0.80
N SER A 64 3.61 -17.00 0.30
CA SER A 64 2.42 -17.51 1.00
C SER A 64 2.71 -17.98 2.43
N ALA A 65 3.86 -18.62 2.66
CA ALA A 65 4.27 -19.04 3.98
C ALA A 65 4.51 -17.87 4.95
N LYS A 66 5.07 -16.75 4.46
CA LYS A 66 5.28 -15.56 5.26
C LYS A 66 3.98 -14.80 5.50
N LEU A 67 3.13 -14.70 4.49
CA LEU A 67 1.80 -14.10 4.62
C LEU A 67 0.93 -14.84 5.63
N LYS A 68 1.01 -16.17 5.67
CA LYS A 68 0.30 -16.96 6.69
C LYS A 68 0.74 -16.62 8.12
N ILE A 69 2.03 -16.38 8.35
CA ILE A 69 2.55 -15.94 9.64
C ILE A 69 2.08 -14.52 9.97
N MET A 70 2.11 -13.60 8.99
CA MET A 70 1.63 -12.22 9.16
C MET A 70 0.12 -12.19 9.44
N TYR A 71 -0.66 -13.11 8.89
CA TYR A 71 -2.10 -13.18 9.13
C TYR A 71 -2.43 -13.36 10.62
N GLU A 72 -1.68 -14.16 11.37
CA GLU A 72 -1.88 -14.29 12.83
C GLU A 72 -1.72 -12.94 13.53
N THR A 73 -0.76 -12.12 13.09
CA THR A 73 -0.58 -10.77 13.63
C THR A 73 -1.75 -9.84 13.28
N LEU A 74 -2.23 -9.90 12.03
CA LEU A 74 -3.41 -9.13 11.60
C LEU A 74 -4.63 -9.49 12.43
N LYS A 75 -4.82 -10.78 12.68
CA LYS A 75 -5.93 -11.31 13.47
C LYS A 75 -5.85 -10.83 14.92
N ASP A 76 -4.68 -10.93 15.57
CA ASP A 76 -4.47 -10.42 16.93
C ASP A 76 -4.86 -8.92 17.03
N CYS A 77 -4.40 -8.08 16.08
CA CYS A 77 -4.74 -6.66 16.04
C CYS A 77 -6.24 -6.42 15.80
N ALA A 78 -6.87 -7.24 14.94
CA ALA A 78 -8.29 -7.13 14.66
C ALA A 78 -9.15 -7.53 15.88
N GLU A 79 -8.74 -8.54 16.63
CA GLU A 79 -9.38 -8.96 17.89
C GLU A 79 -9.24 -7.86 18.96
N GLU A 80 -8.06 -7.24 19.11
CA GLU A 80 -7.86 -6.10 20.02
C GLU A 80 -8.75 -4.91 19.62
N CYS A 81 -8.88 -4.63 18.32
CA CYS A 81 -9.77 -3.58 17.81
C CYS A 81 -11.25 -3.90 18.09
N ASN A 82 -11.67 -5.14 17.86
CA ASN A 82 -13.04 -5.58 18.15
C ASN A 82 -13.36 -5.50 19.65
N ALA A 83 -12.45 -5.92 20.52
CA ALA A 83 -12.61 -5.82 21.97
C ALA A 83 -12.76 -4.37 22.45
N HIS A 84 -12.00 -3.43 21.86
CA HIS A 84 -12.17 -1.99 22.12
C HIS A 84 -13.57 -1.49 21.73
N LEU A 85 -14.09 -1.90 20.57
CA LEU A 85 -15.44 -1.54 20.14
C LEU A 85 -16.53 -2.20 20.99
N GLU A 86 -16.35 -3.45 21.39
CA GLU A 86 -17.28 -4.16 22.28
C GLU A 86 -17.44 -3.45 23.62
N ALA A 87 -16.32 -2.99 24.20
CA ALA A 87 -16.35 -2.20 25.43
C ALA A 87 -17.16 -0.89 25.26
N ARG A 88 -17.04 -0.23 24.11
CA ARG A 88 -17.83 0.98 23.79
C ARG A 88 -19.30 0.70 23.55
N CYS A 89 -19.64 -0.47 23.03
CA CYS A 89 -21.03 -0.90 22.79
C CYS A 89 -21.72 -1.46 24.03
N ALA A 90 -20.99 -1.77 25.12
CA ALA A 90 -21.47 -2.57 26.23
C ALA A 90 -22.77 -2.02 26.90
N SER A 91 -22.94 -0.68 26.96
CA SER A 91 -24.07 -0.06 27.64
C SER A 91 -25.36 0.05 26.81
N ARG A 92 -25.24 0.17 25.47
CA ARG A 92 -26.37 0.47 24.58
C ARG A 92 -26.54 -0.52 23.43
N GLY A 93 -25.64 -1.48 23.26
CA GLY A 93 -25.61 -2.39 22.10
C GLY A 93 -25.21 -1.70 20.79
N GLU A 94 -24.94 -0.38 20.80
CA GLU A 94 -24.51 0.40 19.65
C GLU A 94 -23.53 1.52 20.05
N THR A 95 -22.74 1.98 19.11
CA THR A 95 -21.80 3.10 19.31
C THR A 95 -21.63 3.91 18.03
N GLU A 96 -21.39 5.21 18.18
CA GLU A 96 -20.97 6.09 17.08
C GLU A 96 -19.43 6.12 17.01
N VAL A 97 -18.88 5.91 15.83
CA VAL A 97 -17.44 5.79 15.62
C VAL A 97 -16.99 6.62 14.43
N ASP A 98 -15.90 7.36 14.59
CA ASP A 98 -15.13 7.84 13.46
C ASP A 98 -14.31 6.67 12.89
N ILE A 99 -14.82 6.09 11.82
CA ILE A 99 -14.19 4.94 11.16
C ILE A 99 -12.81 5.30 10.61
N LYS A 100 -12.61 6.56 10.19
CA LYS A 100 -11.30 7.00 9.70
C LYS A 100 -10.24 6.88 10.80
N ASP A 101 -10.52 7.40 11.98
CA ASP A 101 -9.57 7.32 13.10
C ASP A 101 -9.38 5.88 13.58
N LEU A 102 -10.45 5.11 13.72
CA LEU A 102 -10.39 3.71 14.13
C LEU A 102 -9.53 2.87 13.18
N VAL A 103 -9.78 2.95 11.87
CA VAL A 103 -9.09 2.14 10.87
C VAL A 103 -7.62 2.56 10.73
N ILE A 104 -7.31 3.86 10.82
CA ILE A 104 -5.91 4.33 10.83
C ILE A 104 -5.17 3.76 12.04
N ASN A 105 -5.78 3.79 13.24
CA ASN A 105 -5.18 3.25 14.45
C ASN A 105 -4.95 1.73 14.34
N TYR A 106 -5.95 0.98 13.87
CA TYR A 106 -5.84 -0.45 13.60
C TYR A 106 -4.71 -0.75 12.60
N THR A 107 -4.70 -0.08 11.46
CA THR A 107 -3.68 -0.31 10.43
C THR A 107 -2.28 0.06 10.93
N LEU A 108 -2.17 1.06 11.82
CA LEU A 108 -0.91 1.43 12.46
C LEU A 108 -0.40 0.32 13.40
N ASP A 109 -1.29 -0.29 14.19
CA ASP A 109 -0.93 -1.43 15.05
C ASP A 109 -0.48 -2.62 14.19
N VAL A 110 -1.19 -2.91 13.09
CA VAL A 110 -0.83 -3.96 12.13
C VAL A 110 0.54 -3.71 11.50
N ILE A 111 0.75 -2.53 10.90
CA ILE A 111 1.99 -2.28 10.17
C ILE A 111 3.21 -2.18 11.10
N GLY A 112 3.05 -1.62 12.30
CA GLY A 112 4.09 -1.60 13.32
C GLY A 112 4.52 -3.01 13.73
N ALA A 113 3.56 -3.89 13.95
CA ALA A 113 3.82 -5.29 14.31
C ALA A 113 4.40 -6.10 13.13
N CYS A 114 3.85 -5.97 11.93
CA CYS A 114 4.31 -6.72 10.75
C CYS A 114 5.65 -6.22 10.19
N ALA A 115 5.88 -4.91 10.18
CA ALA A 115 7.11 -4.35 9.61
C ALA A 115 8.28 -4.45 10.58
N MET A 116 8.09 -4.09 11.85
CA MET A 116 9.18 -3.97 12.83
C MET A 116 9.04 -4.88 14.07
N GLY A 117 7.89 -5.52 14.25
CA GLY A 117 7.59 -6.28 15.46
C GLY A 117 7.35 -5.40 16.69
N ILE A 118 6.91 -4.15 16.47
CA ILE A 118 6.63 -3.17 17.52
C ILE A 118 5.12 -3.11 17.77
N LYS A 119 4.72 -3.09 19.05
CA LYS A 119 3.34 -2.88 19.44
C LYS A 119 3.10 -1.38 19.62
N CYS A 120 2.32 -0.77 18.70
CA CYS A 120 2.04 0.67 18.71
C CYS A 120 0.95 1.04 19.70
N ASN A 121 0.02 0.14 20.04
CA ASN A 121 -1.16 0.35 20.89
C ASN A 121 -2.05 1.53 20.44
N ALA A 122 -2.08 1.81 19.14
CA ALA A 122 -2.78 2.98 18.61
C ALA A 122 -4.30 2.91 18.77
N VAL A 123 -4.90 1.71 18.76
CA VAL A 123 -6.32 1.51 19.02
C VAL A 123 -6.65 1.77 20.49
N GLN A 124 -5.81 1.32 21.42
CA GLN A 124 -6.08 1.40 22.86
C GLN A 124 -5.74 2.78 23.44
N ASP A 125 -4.64 3.38 22.98
CA ASP A 125 -4.14 4.66 23.47
C ASP A 125 -3.65 5.55 22.31
N PRO A 126 -4.58 6.08 21.49
CA PRO A 126 -4.25 6.84 20.29
C PRO A 126 -3.54 8.16 20.56
N GLU A 127 -3.73 8.74 21.74
CA GLU A 127 -3.15 10.05 22.10
C GLU A 127 -1.65 9.95 22.46
N ASN A 128 -1.22 8.81 23.03
CA ASN A 128 0.17 8.58 23.40
C ASN A 128 0.96 7.78 22.36
N CYS A 129 0.39 7.51 21.18
CA CYS A 129 1.06 6.81 20.12
C CYS A 129 1.96 7.77 19.31
N GLU A 130 3.25 7.87 19.67
CA GLU A 130 4.22 8.73 18.98
C GLU A 130 4.31 8.44 17.47
N MET A 131 4.27 7.17 17.08
CA MET A 131 4.30 6.74 15.68
C MET A 131 3.16 7.34 14.87
N LYS A 132 1.95 7.48 15.44
CA LYS A 132 0.78 8.10 14.79
C LYS A 132 1.07 9.55 14.40
N GLY A 133 1.69 10.31 15.32
CA GLY A 133 2.07 11.70 15.08
C GLY A 133 3.10 11.84 13.95
N VAL A 134 4.15 11.04 14.01
CA VAL A 134 5.25 11.07 13.02
C VAL A 134 4.76 10.67 11.62
N LEU A 135 3.99 9.59 11.52
CA LEU A 135 3.49 9.14 10.23
C LEU A 135 2.47 10.11 9.64
N ARG A 136 1.61 10.72 10.48
CA ARG A 136 0.70 11.78 10.03
C ARG A 136 1.44 12.97 9.39
N GLU A 137 2.54 13.41 10.00
CA GLU A 137 3.37 14.48 9.43
C GLU A 137 4.12 14.03 8.16
N LEU A 138 4.50 12.76 8.06
CA LEU A 138 5.14 12.20 6.87
C LEU A 138 4.21 12.24 5.64
N PHE A 139 2.90 12.02 5.83
CA PHE A 139 1.89 12.07 4.76
C PHE A 139 1.50 13.49 4.37
N ARG A 140 1.72 14.45 5.24
CA ARG A 140 1.30 15.83 5.04
C ARG A 140 2.23 16.54 4.08
N SER A 141 1.66 17.08 3.01
CA SER A 141 2.42 17.96 2.10
C SER A 141 2.96 19.16 2.86
N SER A 142 4.27 19.37 2.83
CA SER A 142 4.93 20.49 3.49
C SER A 142 5.46 21.50 2.48
N TRP A 143 5.58 22.77 2.89
CA TRP A 143 6.21 23.79 2.06
C TRP A 143 7.66 23.41 1.68
N ARG A 144 8.37 22.67 2.56
CA ARG A 144 9.72 22.16 2.30
C ARG A 144 9.73 21.20 1.12
N GLN A 145 8.77 20.27 1.10
CA GLN A 145 8.62 19.32 0.01
C GLN A 145 8.28 20.03 -1.30
N SER A 146 7.42 21.05 -1.27
CA SER A 146 7.09 21.84 -2.45
C SER A 146 8.30 22.64 -2.96
N CYS A 147 9.08 23.25 -2.06
CA CYS A 147 10.33 23.92 -2.43
C CYS A 147 11.38 22.95 -2.99
N TYR A 148 11.53 21.78 -2.35
CA TYR A 148 12.41 20.72 -2.83
C TYR A 148 12.04 20.31 -4.26
N GLN A 149 10.78 19.98 -4.51
CA GLN A 149 10.29 19.60 -5.83
C GLN A 149 10.49 20.71 -6.87
N LEU A 150 10.22 21.96 -6.51
CA LEU A 150 10.44 23.09 -7.40
C LEU A 150 11.92 23.25 -7.77
N MET A 151 12.81 23.14 -6.80
CA MET A 151 14.25 23.22 -7.05
C MET A 151 14.74 22.04 -7.91
N GLU A 152 14.23 20.82 -7.64
CA GLU A 152 14.56 19.62 -8.40
C GLU A 152 14.12 19.72 -9.87
N VAL A 153 12.94 20.33 -10.13
CA VAL A 153 12.46 20.62 -11.48
C VAL A 153 13.37 21.59 -12.21
N VAL A 154 13.94 22.59 -11.51
CA VAL A 154 14.88 23.54 -12.11
C VAL A 154 16.24 22.88 -12.38
N HIS A 155 16.79 22.20 -11.39
CA HIS A 155 18.03 21.42 -11.52
C HIS A 155 18.17 20.42 -10.36
N PRO A 156 18.40 19.12 -10.63
CA PRO A 156 18.42 18.06 -9.59
C PRO A 156 19.41 18.27 -8.44
N LYS A 157 20.50 19.04 -8.65
CA LYS A 157 21.50 19.33 -7.61
C LYS A 157 21.20 20.56 -6.76
N LEU A 158 20.18 21.37 -7.11
CA LEU A 158 19.86 22.57 -6.35
C LEU A 158 19.45 22.27 -4.90
N PRO A 159 18.60 21.30 -4.60
CA PRO A 159 18.26 20.98 -3.22
C PRO A 159 19.48 20.64 -2.37
N GLU A 160 20.45 19.88 -2.92
CA GLU A 160 21.70 19.53 -2.24
C GLU A 160 22.56 20.76 -1.96
N LEU A 161 22.69 21.66 -2.93
CA LEU A 161 23.48 22.91 -2.79
C LEU A 161 22.95 23.79 -1.65
N PHE A 162 21.62 23.81 -1.46
CA PHE A 162 20.96 24.58 -0.39
C PHE A 162 20.73 23.75 0.89
N GLY A 163 21.24 22.51 0.98
CA GLY A 163 21.03 21.63 2.13
C GLY A 163 19.55 21.37 2.44
N LEU A 164 18.71 21.39 1.41
CA LEU A 164 17.27 21.20 1.57
C LEU A 164 16.92 19.72 1.44
N SER A 165 16.30 19.15 2.48
CA SER A 165 15.68 17.82 2.46
C SER A 165 14.17 17.96 2.25
N PRO A 166 13.51 17.05 1.50
CA PRO A 166 12.05 17.06 1.36
C PRO A 166 11.34 16.74 2.68
N ARG A 167 12.01 16.00 3.57
CA ARG A 167 11.50 15.66 4.90
C ARG A 167 11.99 16.61 5.98
N GLN A 168 11.21 16.71 7.06
CA GLN A 168 11.66 17.41 8.26
C GLN A 168 12.77 16.57 8.93
N PRO A 169 13.90 17.17 9.34
CA PRO A 169 15.01 16.43 9.96
C PRO A 169 14.61 15.63 11.19
N ALA A 170 13.68 16.12 12.01
CA ALA A 170 13.18 15.42 13.19
C ALA A 170 12.46 14.12 12.83
N ILE A 171 11.68 14.08 11.74
CA ILE A 171 11.00 12.88 11.25
C ILE A 171 12.02 11.86 10.73
N GLU A 172 13.00 12.32 9.95
CA GLU A 172 14.07 11.45 9.45
C GLU A 172 14.84 10.81 10.62
N GLN A 173 15.25 11.62 11.60
CA GLN A 173 15.97 11.14 12.79
C GLN A 173 15.16 10.14 13.61
N PHE A 174 13.87 10.42 13.83
CA PHE A 174 12.99 9.50 14.56
C PHE A 174 12.86 8.15 13.85
N LEU A 175 12.60 8.14 12.53
CA LEU A 175 12.42 6.91 11.76
C LEU A 175 13.72 6.08 11.68
N MET A 176 14.86 6.75 11.58
CA MET A 176 16.16 6.09 11.66
C MET A 176 16.43 5.51 13.05
N ALA A 177 16.17 6.30 14.11
CA ALA A 177 16.39 5.87 15.49
C ALA A 177 15.51 4.65 15.84
N ILE A 178 14.19 4.69 15.55
CA ILE A 178 13.29 3.58 15.86
C ILE A 178 13.66 2.30 15.07
N THR A 179 14.12 2.46 13.82
CA THR A 179 14.60 1.32 13.04
C THR A 179 15.85 0.71 13.65
N LYS A 180 16.81 1.55 14.06
CA LYS A 180 18.05 1.12 14.71
C LYS A 180 17.76 0.43 16.05
N ASP A 181 16.94 1.04 16.89
CA ASP A 181 16.55 0.46 18.19
C ASP A 181 15.87 -0.90 18.01
N ALA A 182 14.98 -1.03 17.01
CA ALA A 182 14.34 -2.30 16.67
C ALA A 182 15.35 -3.35 16.20
N MET A 183 16.37 -2.97 15.41
CA MET A 183 17.46 -3.87 15.00
C MET A 183 18.30 -4.33 16.20
N GLU A 184 18.67 -3.41 17.09
CA GLU A 184 19.45 -3.73 18.28
C GLU A 184 18.69 -4.65 19.24
N MET A 185 17.40 -4.37 19.47
CA MET A 185 16.53 -5.23 20.30
C MET A 185 16.46 -6.66 19.74
N LYS A 186 16.30 -6.81 18.42
CA LYS A 186 16.25 -8.12 17.76
C LYS A 186 17.59 -8.85 17.81
N THR A 187 18.69 -8.14 17.69
CA THR A 187 20.03 -8.71 17.81
C THR A 187 20.28 -9.23 19.22
N LYS A 188 19.84 -8.50 20.27
CA LYS A 188 19.97 -8.90 21.68
C LYS A 188 19.02 -10.03 22.07
N ALA A 189 17.79 -10.03 21.52
CA ALA A 189 16.77 -11.04 21.83
C ALA A 189 17.01 -12.41 21.15
N GLY A 190 17.91 -12.48 20.18
CA GLY A 190 18.15 -13.70 19.39
C GLY A 190 16.99 -14.02 18.46
N GLN A 191 16.82 -15.33 18.11
CA GLN A 191 15.73 -15.74 17.20
C GLN A 191 14.37 -15.67 17.92
N SER A 192 13.59 -14.61 17.66
CA SER A 192 12.17 -14.56 18.05
C SER A 192 11.35 -15.53 17.22
N ASN A 193 10.31 -16.13 17.83
CA ASN A 193 9.35 -17.01 17.12
C ASN A 193 8.47 -16.25 16.10
N ARG A 194 8.27 -14.94 16.27
CA ARG A 194 7.54 -14.09 15.31
C ARG A 194 8.53 -13.45 14.32
N LYS A 195 8.41 -13.81 13.06
CA LYS A 195 9.28 -13.32 11.97
C LYS A 195 8.61 -12.14 11.27
N ASP A 196 8.85 -10.93 11.77
CA ASP A 196 8.47 -9.69 11.09
C ASP A 196 9.39 -9.36 9.90
N PHE A 197 8.99 -8.33 9.12
CA PHE A 197 9.70 -7.95 7.91
C PHE A 197 11.14 -7.45 8.19
N LEU A 198 11.37 -6.67 9.26
CA LEU A 198 12.70 -6.19 9.64
C LEU A 198 13.65 -7.37 9.92
N GLN A 199 13.16 -8.41 10.61
CA GLN A 199 13.97 -9.60 10.89
C GLN A 199 14.34 -10.37 9.62
N ILE A 200 13.43 -10.42 8.62
CA ILE A 200 13.72 -11.00 7.31
C ILE A 200 14.78 -10.15 6.61
N LEU A 201 14.65 -8.83 6.64
CA LEU A 201 15.58 -7.90 6.03
C LEU A 201 16.99 -8.00 6.66
N MET A 202 17.08 -8.07 8.00
CA MET A 202 18.36 -8.29 8.70
C MET A 202 19.03 -9.60 8.30
N LYS A 203 18.27 -10.68 8.09
CA LYS A 203 18.82 -11.96 7.59
C LYS A 203 19.35 -11.85 6.18
N ILE A 204 18.65 -11.18 5.28
CA ILE A 204 19.08 -10.93 3.92
C ILE A 204 20.39 -10.15 3.93
N SER A 205 20.48 -9.09 4.75
CA SER A 205 21.67 -8.25 4.84
C SER A 205 22.88 -9.00 5.41
N SER A 206 22.70 -9.89 6.41
CA SER A 206 23.77 -10.70 6.98
C SER A 206 24.25 -11.81 6.06
N SER A 207 23.33 -12.48 5.34
CA SER A 207 23.70 -13.55 4.40
C SER A 207 24.51 -13.05 3.20
N GLU A 208 24.31 -11.82 2.75
CA GLU A 208 25.14 -11.22 1.68
C GLU A 208 26.55 -10.83 2.15
N SER A 209 26.74 -10.55 3.43
CA SER A 209 28.10 -10.34 3.98
C SER A 209 28.91 -11.65 4.06
N GLU A 210 28.24 -12.82 4.06
CA GLU A 210 28.88 -14.15 4.13
C GLU A 210 29.01 -14.83 2.77
N VAL A 211 28.13 -14.50 1.78
CA VAL A 211 28.12 -15.13 0.45
C VAL A 211 28.88 -14.28 -0.57
N THR A 212 30.19 -14.15 -0.37
CA THR A 212 31.12 -14.03 -1.48
C THR A 212 31.54 -15.43 -1.86
N ARG A 213 30.93 -16.03 -2.91
CA ARG A 213 31.26 -17.28 -3.59
C ARG A 213 30.30 -18.44 -3.32
N ASP A 214 29.61 -18.76 -4.34
CA ASP A 214 28.92 -20.00 -4.73
C ASP A 214 27.39 -19.93 -4.74
N SER A 215 26.86 -19.44 -5.86
CA SER A 215 25.69 -20.05 -6.49
C SER A 215 25.39 -19.35 -7.82
N ASN A 216 25.81 -19.98 -8.91
CA ASN A 216 25.27 -19.76 -10.25
C ASN A 216 23.82 -20.28 -10.29
N GLU A 217 22.89 -19.60 -9.70
CA GLU A 217 21.47 -19.77 -10.00
C GLU A 217 21.08 -18.67 -10.99
N ASP A 218 20.77 -19.06 -12.22
CA ASP A 218 20.21 -18.22 -13.27
C ASP A 218 18.88 -17.62 -12.81
N LEU A 219 18.95 -16.44 -12.18
CA LEU A 219 17.80 -15.70 -11.69
C LEU A 219 17.22 -14.86 -12.83
N THR A 220 16.33 -15.45 -13.61
CA THR A 220 15.53 -14.72 -14.59
C THR A 220 14.53 -13.81 -13.85
N LEU A 221 14.66 -12.50 -14.07
CA LEU A 221 13.72 -11.51 -13.59
C LEU A 221 12.37 -11.61 -14.33
N LEU A 222 11.32 -11.08 -13.69
CA LEU A 222 9.98 -10.94 -14.28
C LEU A 222 9.97 -10.15 -15.62
N ASP A 223 11.04 -9.41 -15.91
CA ASP A 223 11.24 -8.63 -17.13
C ASP A 223 12.28 -9.24 -18.12
N GLY A 224 12.81 -10.44 -17.81
CA GLY A 224 13.81 -11.11 -18.67
C GLY A 224 15.21 -10.50 -18.62
N GLY A 225 15.46 -9.52 -17.75
CA GLY A 225 16.77 -8.90 -17.58
C GLY A 225 17.74 -9.77 -16.76
N VAL A 226 19.02 -9.73 -17.10
CA VAL A 226 20.11 -10.33 -16.31
C VAL A 226 20.47 -9.36 -15.19
N ILE A 227 20.55 -9.85 -13.95
CA ILE A 227 21.01 -9.04 -12.80
C ILE A 227 22.54 -9.02 -12.83
N ASP A 228 23.12 -7.82 -12.81
CA ASP A 228 24.53 -7.68 -12.48
C ASP A 228 24.74 -8.11 -11.01
N GLU A 229 25.48 -9.19 -10.79
CA GLU A 229 25.67 -9.84 -9.48
C GLU A 229 26.62 -9.08 -8.52
N GLY A 230 26.89 -7.81 -8.79
CA GLY A 230 27.65 -6.98 -7.86
C GLY A 230 27.00 -6.94 -6.47
N PRO A 231 27.79 -6.90 -5.36
CA PRO A 231 27.23 -6.94 -4.01
C PRO A 231 26.29 -5.76 -3.76
N LEU A 232 25.05 -6.05 -3.29
CA LEU A 232 24.15 -5.04 -2.79
C LEU A 232 24.57 -4.70 -1.36
N PHE A 233 25.12 -3.53 -1.15
CA PHE A 233 25.48 -3.10 0.20
C PHE A 233 24.23 -2.66 0.98
N TRP A 234 23.79 -3.47 1.93
CA TRP A 234 22.73 -3.15 2.89
C TRP A 234 23.24 -2.18 3.94
N THR A 235 23.25 -0.90 3.62
CA THR A 235 23.58 0.15 4.58
C THR A 235 22.43 0.37 5.56
N GLU A 236 22.73 0.95 6.73
CA GLU A 236 21.71 1.35 7.71
C GLU A 236 20.68 2.29 7.07
N ASN A 237 21.11 3.19 6.18
CA ASN A 237 20.21 4.09 5.46
C ASN A 237 19.26 3.32 4.51
N LEU A 238 19.78 2.33 3.76
CA LEU A 238 18.95 1.51 2.87
C LEU A 238 17.92 0.70 3.66
N ILE A 239 18.32 0.08 4.77
CA ILE A 239 17.42 -0.68 5.64
C ILE A 239 16.34 0.25 6.20
N SER A 240 16.73 1.41 6.75
CA SER A 240 15.79 2.40 7.30
C SER A 240 14.87 2.98 6.21
N GLY A 241 15.38 3.25 5.02
CA GLY A 241 14.58 3.70 3.88
C GLY A 241 13.56 2.66 3.44
N VAL A 242 13.94 1.39 3.36
CA VAL A 242 13.05 0.27 3.03
C VAL A 242 11.96 0.13 4.11
N ILE A 243 12.31 0.07 5.39
CA ILE A 243 11.35 -0.01 6.50
C ILE A 243 10.39 1.17 6.49
N THR A 244 10.90 2.40 6.37
CA THR A 244 10.06 3.61 6.27
C THR A 244 9.09 3.54 5.10
N SER A 245 9.55 3.06 3.95
CA SER A 245 8.66 2.92 2.79
C SER A 245 7.56 1.88 2.99
N PHE A 246 7.82 0.82 3.76
CA PHE A 246 6.81 -0.17 4.12
C PHE A 246 5.81 0.36 5.15
N LEU A 247 6.27 1.11 6.15
CA LEU A 247 5.38 1.81 7.09
C LEU A 247 4.45 2.77 6.36
N PHE A 248 5.02 3.58 5.45
CA PHE A 248 4.27 4.52 4.63
C PHE A 248 3.26 3.81 3.71
N ALA A 249 3.72 2.85 2.91
CA ALA A 249 2.88 2.16 1.93
C ALA A 249 1.86 1.20 2.56
N GLY A 250 2.12 0.72 3.78
CA GLY A 250 1.22 -0.17 4.51
C GLY A 250 0.17 0.55 5.34
N LEU A 251 0.35 1.83 5.67
CA LEU A 251 -0.61 2.58 6.50
C LEU A 251 -1.70 3.24 5.65
N GLU A 252 -1.34 4.27 4.87
CA GLU A 252 -2.35 5.16 4.26
C GLU A 252 -3.17 4.47 3.17
N PRO A 253 -2.59 3.74 2.19
CA PRO A 253 -3.39 3.10 1.15
C PRO A 253 -4.31 2.00 1.69
N VAL A 254 -3.86 1.26 2.70
CA VAL A 254 -4.62 0.17 3.32
C VAL A 254 -5.78 0.74 4.12
N SER A 255 -5.49 1.69 5.02
CA SER A 255 -6.54 2.35 5.80
C SER A 255 -7.56 3.07 4.92
N ALA A 256 -7.13 3.83 3.90
CA ALA A 256 -8.04 4.50 2.97
C ALA A 256 -8.96 3.50 2.24
N THR A 257 -8.42 2.37 1.77
CA THR A 257 -9.22 1.32 1.11
C THR A 257 -10.27 0.74 2.05
N ALA A 258 -9.89 0.41 3.29
CA ALA A 258 -10.82 -0.11 4.28
C ALA A 258 -11.91 0.91 4.66
N ILE A 259 -11.53 2.20 4.82
CA ILE A 259 -12.49 3.29 5.09
C ILE A 259 -13.49 3.44 3.95
N PHE A 260 -13.02 3.47 2.69
CA PHE A 260 -13.91 3.54 1.53
C PHE A 260 -14.83 2.33 1.44
N CYS A 261 -14.32 1.13 1.71
CA CYS A 261 -15.13 -0.08 1.70
C CYS A 261 -16.27 0.00 2.74
N LEU A 262 -15.96 0.37 3.98
CA LEU A 262 -16.95 0.51 5.05
C LEU A 262 -17.94 1.65 4.78
N PHE A 263 -17.47 2.74 4.15
CA PHE A 263 -18.32 3.84 3.72
C PHE A 263 -19.32 3.40 2.63
N GLU A 264 -18.89 2.64 1.64
CA GLU A 264 -19.81 2.09 0.63
C GLU A 264 -20.81 1.11 1.27
N LEU A 265 -20.34 0.20 2.12
CA LEU A 265 -21.19 -0.80 2.77
C LEU A 265 -22.30 -0.18 3.64
N VAL A 266 -22.08 1.01 4.22
CA VAL A 266 -23.14 1.68 4.98
C VAL A 266 -24.21 2.30 4.07
N HIS A 267 -23.88 2.59 2.81
CA HIS A 267 -24.82 3.12 1.82
C HIS A 267 -25.56 2.04 1.04
N TYR A 268 -25.06 0.79 1.08
CA TYR A 268 -25.63 -0.37 0.40
C TYR A 268 -25.89 -1.52 1.40
N PRO A 269 -26.96 -1.43 2.23
CA PRO A 269 -27.25 -2.43 3.25
C PRO A 269 -27.44 -3.85 2.71
N GLU A 270 -27.95 -3.98 1.49
CA GLU A 270 -28.12 -5.27 0.80
C GLU A 270 -26.77 -5.95 0.49
N ILE A 271 -25.76 -5.16 0.08
CA ILE A 271 -24.39 -5.64 -0.15
C ILE A 271 -23.78 -6.05 1.18
N GLN A 272 -23.98 -5.24 2.22
CA GLN A 272 -23.48 -5.52 3.57
C GLN A 272 -24.05 -6.84 4.13
N GLU A 273 -25.36 -7.10 3.96
CA GLU A 273 -25.97 -8.31 4.48
C GLU A 273 -25.54 -9.56 3.72
N ARG A 274 -25.50 -9.50 2.39
CA ARG A 274 -24.97 -10.61 1.57
C ARG A 274 -23.52 -10.93 1.92
N LEU A 275 -22.70 -9.91 2.19
CA LEU A 275 -21.32 -10.10 2.64
C LEU A 275 -21.26 -10.78 4.01
N PHE A 276 -22.13 -10.38 4.94
CA PHE A 276 -22.25 -11.03 6.23
C PHE A 276 -22.62 -12.51 6.10
N GLU A 277 -23.61 -12.85 5.27
CA GLU A 277 -24.02 -14.23 5.00
C GLU A 277 -22.84 -15.08 4.48
N GLU A 278 -22.06 -14.57 3.51
CA GLU A 278 -20.87 -15.28 3.02
C GLU A 278 -19.85 -15.52 4.14
N ILE A 279 -19.53 -14.48 4.91
CA ILE A 279 -18.56 -14.59 6.01
C ILE A 279 -19.02 -15.62 7.03
N GLN A 280 -20.31 -15.65 7.42
CA GLN A 280 -20.84 -16.61 8.36
C GLN A 280 -20.83 -18.02 7.82
N ALA A 281 -21.13 -18.22 6.54
CA ALA A 281 -21.08 -19.54 5.89
C ALA A 281 -19.66 -20.10 5.93
N VAL A 282 -18.66 -19.31 5.50
CA VAL A 282 -17.25 -19.72 5.51
C VAL A 282 -16.75 -19.96 6.93
N ARG A 283 -17.10 -19.09 7.88
CA ARG A 283 -16.75 -19.23 9.30
C ARG A 283 -17.27 -20.54 9.89
N LYS A 284 -18.52 -20.89 9.60
CA LYS A 284 -19.15 -22.15 10.04
C LYS A 284 -18.42 -23.37 9.46
N GLU A 285 -18.08 -23.35 8.17
CA GLU A 285 -17.32 -24.41 7.52
C GLU A 285 -15.93 -24.60 8.11
N SER A 286 -15.30 -23.51 8.55
CA SER A 286 -13.93 -23.50 9.05
C SER A 286 -13.82 -23.73 10.57
N GLY A 287 -14.91 -24.14 11.21
CA GLY A 287 -14.94 -24.48 12.64
C GLY A 287 -15.07 -23.28 13.58
N GLY A 288 -15.65 -22.18 13.13
CA GLY A 288 -15.95 -21.00 13.94
C GLY A 288 -14.99 -19.85 13.78
N GLU A 289 -13.90 -20.02 13.01
CA GLU A 289 -12.86 -19.02 12.81
C GLU A 289 -12.39 -18.99 11.35
N ILE A 290 -12.18 -17.80 10.80
CA ILE A 290 -11.61 -17.63 9.45
C ILE A 290 -10.08 -17.83 9.52
N LYS A 291 -9.55 -18.73 8.70
CA LYS A 291 -8.12 -19.01 8.58
C LYS A 291 -7.55 -18.39 7.31
N TYR A 292 -6.24 -18.27 7.21
CA TYR A 292 -5.56 -17.78 6.02
C TYR A 292 -6.02 -18.48 4.73
N GLU A 293 -6.19 -19.80 4.77
CA GLU A 293 -6.63 -20.60 3.65
C GLU A 293 -8.07 -20.34 3.20
N ASP A 294 -8.89 -19.77 4.07
CA ASP A 294 -10.31 -19.52 3.81
C ASP A 294 -10.55 -18.26 2.98
N PHE A 295 -9.55 -17.34 2.90
CA PHE A 295 -9.69 -16.14 2.08
C PHE A 295 -10.08 -16.43 0.62
N LYS A 296 -9.61 -17.54 0.06
CA LYS A 296 -9.99 -18.01 -1.28
C LYS A 296 -11.45 -18.39 -1.45
N LYS A 297 -12.18 -18.61 -0.35
CA LYS A 297 -13.61 -18.94 -0.34
C LYS A 297 -14.50 -17.70 -0.25
N LEU A 298 -13.95 -16.56 0.22
CA LEU A 298 -14.64 -15.30 0.41
C LEU A 298 -14.69 -14.51 -0.91
N ARG A 299 -15.43 -15.04 -1.88
CA ARG A 299 -15.44 -14.51 -3.25
C ARG A 299 -16.20 -13.19 -3.36
N TYR A 300 -17.32 -13.08 -2.64
CA TYR A 300 -18.09 -11.84 -2.64
C TYR A 300 -17.34 -10.71 -1.91
N LEU A 301 -16.61 -11.04 -0.85
CA LEU A 301 -15.68 -10.08 -0.22
C LEU A 301 -14.59 -9.61 -1.21
N ASP A 302 -14.08 -10.51 -2.06
CA ASP A 302 -13.15 -10.14 -3.13
C ASP A 302 -13.78 -9.15 -4.12
N GLN A 303 -15.02 -9.38 -4.53
CA GLN A 303 -15.77 -8.50 -5.42
C GLN A 303 -15.98 -7.12 -4.77
N VAL A 304 -16.40 -7.06 -3.51
CA VAL A 304 -16.61 -5.82 -2.75
C VAL A 304 -15.32 -5.00 -2.64
N VAL A 305 -14.21 -5.64 -2.31
CA VAL A 305 -12.92 -4.94 -2.19
C VAL A 305 -12.40 -4.47 -3.54
N ASN A 306 -12.55 -5.27 -4.60
CA ASN A 306 -12.16 -4.87 -5.96
C ASN A 306 -13.01 -3.70 -6.47
N GLU A 307 -14.33 -3.70 -6.23
CA GLU A 307 -15.20 -2.58 -6.59
C GLU A 307 -14.86 -1.32 -5.77
N THR A 308 -14.49 -1.48 -4.51
CA THR A 308 -13.97 -0.36 -3.70
C THR A 308 -12.73 0.25 -4.35
N LEU A 309 -11.75 -0.57 -4.72
CA LEU A 309 -10.52 -0.13 -5.37
C LEU A 309 -10.75 0.45 -6.77
N ARG A 310 -11.78 -0.01 -7.50
CA ARG A 310 -12.19 0.61 -8.75
C ARG A 310 -12.76 2.01 -8.53
N LYS A 311 -13.76 2.12 -7.65
CA LYS A 311 -14.48 3.38 -7.40
C LYS A 311 -13.61 4.39 -6.65
N HIS A 312 -12.72 3.91 -5.77
CA HIS A 312 -11.84 4.71 -4.92
C HIS A 312 -10.37 4.23 -5.03
N PRO A 313 -9.72 4.39 -6.20
CA PRO A 313 -8.34 3.95 -6.38
C PRO A 313 -7.39 4.82 -5.55
N VAL A 314 -6.84 4.28 -4.47
CA VAL A 314 -5.97 5.02 -3.53
C VAL A 314 -4.69 5.54 -4.19
N ALA A 315 -4.14 4.82 -5.17
CA ALA A 315 -3.06 5.29 -6.03
C ALA A 315 -3.66 5.90 -7.31
N GLY A 316 -4.13 7.14 -7.25
CA GLY A 316 -4.87 7.80 -8.34
C GLY A 316 -4.05 8.13 -9.58
N LEU A 317 -2.72 8.08 -9.49
CA LEU A 317 -1.79 8.39 -10.57
C LEU A 317 -0.59 7.44 -10.54
N LEU A 318 -0.29 6.79 -11.66
CA LEU A 318 0.95 6.04 -11.87
C LEU A 318 1.90 6.88 -12.71
N GLY A 319 3.18 6.96 -12.28
CA GLY A 319 4.23 7.70 -12.99
C GLY A 319 5.38 6.79 -13.41
N ARG A 320 5.97 7.08 -14.58
CA ARG A 320 7.24 6.51 -15.04
C ARG A 320 8.06 7.59 -15.73
N ASN A 321 9.37 7.39 -15.77
CA ASN A 321 10.28 8.17 -16.62
C ASN A 321 10.73 7.31 -17.79
N CYS A 322 10.83 7.90 -18.96
CA CYS A 322 11.52 7.30 -20.09
C CYS A 322 13.02 7.32 -19.81
N THR A 323 13.62 6.16 -19.69
CA THR A 323 15.06 6.00 -19.36
C THR A 323 15.90 5.83 -20.61
N GLU A 324 15.31 5.34 -21.70
CA GLU A 324 15.90 5.16 -23.02
C GLU A 324 14.87 5.51 -24.09
N PRO A 325 15.29 6.07 -25.26
CA PRO A 325 14.38 6.40 -26.33
C PRO A 325 13.46 5.23 -26.71
N PHE A 326 12.17 5.48 -26.77
CA PHE A 326 11.15 4.47 -27.07
C PHE A 326 10.32 4.85 -28.29
N GLN A 327 10.39 4.05 -29.33
CA GLN A 327 9.52 4.23 -30.49
C GLN A 327 8.13 3.70 -30.20
N ILE A 328 7.11 4.56 -30.37
CA ILE A 328 5.70 4.16 -30.19
C ILE A 328 5.35 3.14 -31.28
N PRO A 329 4.91 1.92 -30.90
CA PRO A 329 4.58 0.88 -31.85
C PRO A 329 3.59 1.34 -32.93
N GLY A 330 3.86 1.02 -34.20
CA GLY A 330 3.01 1.39 -35.34
C GLY A 330 3.11 2.85 -35.78
N THR A 331 4.03 3.65 -35.23
CA THR A 331 4.25 5.05 -35.58
C THR A 331 5.73 5.36 -35.82
N SER A 332 6.02 6.55 -36.36
CA SER A 332 7.39 7.10 -36.45
C SER A 332 7.75 7.96 -35.24
N VAL A 333 6.88 8.07 -34.24
CA VAL A 333 7.10 8.92 -33.07
C VAL A 333 8.02 8.21 -32.08
N VAL A 334 9.09 8.90 -31.66
CA VAL A 334 10.01 8.46 -30.62
C VAL A 334 9.79 9.29 -29.37
N VAL A 335 9.60 8.61 -28.25
CA VAL A 335 9.60 9.22 -26.92
C VAL A 335 11.03 9.32 -26.45
N GLU A 336 11.49 10.53 -26.27
CA GLU A 336 12.87 10.80 -25.86
C GLU A 336 13.10 10.47 -24.40
N LYS A 337 14.36 10.25 -24.04
CA LYS A 337 14.79 10.09 -22.65
C LYS A 337 14.32 11.27 -21.79
N ASP A 338 13.99 11.01 -20.53
CA ASP A 338 13.52 11.95 -19.50
C ASP A 338 12.09 12.48 -19.72
N VAL A 339 11.39 12.04 -20.76
CA VAL A 339 9.95 12.30 -20.90
C VAL A 339 9.19 11.55 -19.79
N LYS A 340 8.29 12.25 -19.10
CA LYS A 340 7.47 11.64 -18.05
C LYS A 340 6.23 10.99 -18.64
N LEU A 341 5.91 9.81 -18.14
CA LEU A 341 4.72 9.07 -18.47
C LEU A 341 3.78 9.03 -17.26
N PHE A 342 2.51 9.34 -17.48
CA PHE A 342 1.47 9.24 -16.46
C PHE A 342 0.29 8.41 -16.93
N VAL A 343 -0.29 7.64 -15.98
CA VAL A 343 -1.57 6.94 -16.14
C VAL A 343 -2.45 7.35 -14.97
N SER A 344 -3.58 8.00 -15.24
CA SER A 344 -4.56 8.31 -14.21
C SER A 344 -5.46 7.10 -13.98
N THR A 345 -5.18 6.35 -12.92
CA THR A 345 -6.03 5.23 -12.49
C THR A 345 -7.40 5.73 -12.06
N TYR A 346 -7.47 6.90 -11.44
CA TYR A 346 -8.75 7.52 -11.05
C TYR A 346 -9.67 7.78 -12.24
N CYS A 347 -9.14 8.38 -13.31
CA CYS A 347 -9.94 8.63 -14.53
C CYS A 347 -10.25 7.32 -15.26
N LEU A 348 -9.27 6.42 -15.36
CA LEU A 348 -9.41 5.14 -16.07
C LEU A 348 -10.49 4.25 -15.45
N HIS A 349 -10.47 4.11 -14.11
CA HIS A 349 -11.44 3.30 -13.38
C HIS A 349 -12.85 3.90 -13.35
N ARG A 350 -13.00 5.16 -13.77
CA ARG A 350 -14.29 5.87 -13.85
C ARG A 350 -14.70 6.23 -15.28
N ASP A 351 -13.95 5.76 -16.27
CA ASP A 351 -14.31 5.95 -17.66
C ASP A 351 -15.53 5.07 -17.99
N PRO A 352 -16.68 5.66 -18.43
CA PRO A 352 -17.88 4.91 -18.75
C PRO A 352 -17.72 3.94 -19.92
N GLU A 353 -16.70 4.13 -20.76
CA GLU A 353 -16.34 3.21 -21.83
C GLU A 353 -15.86 1.86 -21.27
N TYR A 354 -15.12 1.86 -20.16
CA TYR A 354 -14.58 0.66 -19.55
C TYR A 354 -15.42 0.16 -18.37
N PHE A 355 -16.06 1.08 -17.65
CA PHE A 355 -16.90 0.80 -16.49
C PHE A 355 -18.23 1.55 -16.59
N PRO A 356 -19.24 0.99 -17.28
CA PRO A 356 -20.58 1.60 -17.40
C PRO A 356 -21.14 1.95 -16.01
N GLU A 357 -21.85 3.09 -15.88
CA GLU A 357 -22.36 3.63 -14.62
C GLU A 357 -21.26 3.70 -13.54
N PRO A 358 -20.14 4.42 -13.78
CA PRO A 358 -18.93 4.31 -12.97
C PRO A 358 -19.10 4.78 -11.52
N ASP A 359 -20.10 5.60 -11.23
CA ASP A 359 -20.41 6.09 -9.87
C ASP A 359 -21.24 5.09 -9.04
N LYS A 360 -21.89 4.11 -9.68
CA LYS A 360 -22.58 3.03 -8.98
C LYS A 360 -21.57 2.08 -8.36
N PHE A 361 -21.79 1.75 -7.07
CA PHE A 361 -21.02 0.71 -6.40
C PHE A 361 -21.65 -0.65 -6.68
N ASP A 362 -21.01 -1.45 -7.52
CA ASP A 362 -21.56 -2.69 -8.05
C ASP A 362 -20.49 -3.82 -8.02
N PRO A 363 -20.42 -4.58 -6.93
CA PRO A 363 -19.48 -5.69 -6.80
C PRO A 363 -19.60 -6.76 -7.90
N GLU A 364 -20.79 -6.89 -8.53
CA GLU A 364 -21.01 -7.88 -9.59
C GLU A 364 -20.14 -7.66 -10.83
N ARG A 365 -19.55 -6.49 -10.99
CA ARG A 365 -18.53 -6.25 -12.06
C ARG A 365 -17.37 -7.23 -11.97
N PHE A 366 -17.06 -7.69 -10.75
CA PHE A 366 -15.96 -8.59 -10.44
C PHE A 366 -16.42 -10.02 -10.14
N SER A 367 -17.67 -10.37 -10.47
CA SER A 367 -18.15 -11.76 -10.39
C SER A 367 -17.46 -12.63 -11.46
N GLU A 368 -17.48 -13.96 -11.23
CA GLU A 368 -16.92 -14.93 -12.19
C GLU A 368 -17.51 -14.79 -13.60
N GLU A 369 -18.78 -14.34 -13.71
CA GLU A 369 -19.48 -14.15 -14.99
C GLU A 369 -19.09 -12.84 -15.72
N ASN A 370 -18.58 -11.86 -14.99
CA ASN A 370 -18.33 -10.51 -15.50
C ASN A 370 -16.85 -10.12 -15.53
N VAL A 371 -16.00 -10.74 -14.73
CA VAL A 371 -14.58 -10.36 -14.63
C VAL A 371 -13.84 -10.41 -15.96
N ASP A 372 -14.18 -11.35 -16.83
CA ASP A 372 -13.59 -11.48 -18.17
C ASP A 372 -14.02 -10.37 -19.13
N LYS A 373 -15.06 -9.58 -18.79
CA LYS A 373 -15.50 -8.41 -19.57
C LYS A 373 -14.66 -7.16 -19.26
N ILE A 374 -13.89 -7.17 -18.17
CA ILE A 374 -13.00 -6.07 -17.81
C ILE A 374 -11.84 -6.03 -18.80
N ILE A 375 -11.69 -4.92 -19.50
CA ILE A 375 -10.65 -4.74 -20.51
C ILE A 375 -9.26 -4.80 -19.83
N PRO A 376 -8.35 -5.69 -20.26
CA PRO A 376 -7.00 -5.76 -19.69
C PRO A 376 -6.27 -4.43 -19.82
N GLY A 377 -5.78 -3.90 -18.70
CA GLY A 377 -5.13 -2.58 -18.62
C GLY A 377 -6.08 -1.43 -18.24
N SER A 378 -7.39 -1.67 -18.10
CA SER A 378 -8.33 -0.65 -17.61
C SER A 378 -8.50 -0.65 -16.09
N TYR A 379 -8.10 -1.74 -15.39
CA TYR A 379 -8.18 -1.88 -13.95
C TYR A 379 -6.79 -2.09 -13.33
N LEU A 380 -6.25 -1.09 -12.66
CA LEU A 380 -4.85 -1.02 -12.21
C LEU A 380 -4.68 -0.58 -10.75
N PRO A 381 -5.42 -1.13 -9.78
CA PRO A 381 -5.40 -0.64 -8.40
C PRO A 381 -4.04 -0.81 -7.71
N PHE A 382 -3.23 -1.76 -8.18
CA PHE A 382 -1.89 -2.06 -7.67
C PHE A 382 -0.78 -1.78 -8.71
N GLY A 383 -1.10 -1.08 -9.78
CA GLY A 383 -0.21 -0.86 -10.91
C GLY A 383 -0.11 -2.06 -11.84
N GLU A 384 0.82 -2.01 -12.80
CA GLU A 384 1.01 -3.02 -13.83
C GLU A 384 2.51 -3.21 -14.12
N GLY A 385 2.87 -4.38 -14.68
CA GLY A 385 4.23 -4.73 -15.05
C GLY A 385 5.15 -5.00 -13.85
N PRO A 386 6.48 -5.10 -14.05
CA PRO A 386 7.42 -5.49 -12.98
C PRO A 386 7.42 -4.56 -11.74
N ARG A 387 6.97 -3.31 -11.89
CA ARG A 387 6.80 -2.33 -10.80
C ARG A 387 5.45 -2.43 -10.09
N PHE A 388 4.65 -3.47 -10.32
CA PHE A 388 3.40 -3.68 -9.56
C PHE A 388 3.65 -3.77 -8.05
N CYS A 389 2.62 -3.59 -7.24
CA CYS A 389 2.73 -3.61 -5.77
C CYS A 389 3.28 -4.94 -5.25
N ILE A 390 4.41 -4.91 -4.54
CA ILE A 390 5.04 -6.10 -3.97
C ILE A 390 4.19 -6.71 -2.84
N ALA A 391 3.50 -5.86 -2.09
CA ALA A 391 2.71 -6.24 -0.92
C ALA A 391 1.21 -6.37 -1.22
N GLN A 392 0.78 -6.47 -2.49
CA GLN A 392 -0.64 -6.54 -2.88
C GLN A 392 -1.42 -7.56 -2.05
N ARG A 393 -0.90 -8.77 -1.89
CA ARG A 393 -1.58 -9.85 -1.15
C ARG A 393 -1.72 -9.53 0.33
N LEU A 394 -0.70 -8.91 0.95
CA LEU A 394 -0.74 -8.48 2.34
C LEU A 394 -1.75 -7.35 2.52
N ALA A 395 -1.74 -6.35 1.66
CA ALA A 395 -2.67 -5.22 1.72
C ALA A 395 -4.13 -5.67 1.59
N LEU A 396 -4.42 -6.55 0.62
CA LEU A 396 -5.77 -7.12 0.47
C LEU A 396 -6.19 -7.95 1.68
N MET A 397 -5.27 -8.72 2.25
CA MET A 397 -5.53 -9.52 3.45
C MET A 397 -5.85 -8.64 4.65
N ASP A 398 -5.12 -7.54 4.84
CA ASP A 398 -5.34 -6.59 5.93
C ASP A 398 -6.70 -5.89 5.80
N VAL A 399 -7.01 -5.30 4.64
CA VAL A 399 -8.33 -4.70 4.36
C VAL A 399 -9.46 -5.69 4.62
N LYS A 400 -9.34 -6.92 4.10
CA LYS A 400 -10.36 -7.96 4.28
C LYS A 400 -10.52 -8.37 5.74
N THR A 401 -9.43 -8.50 6.49
CA THR A 401 -9.47 -8.85 7.92
C THR A 401 -10.25 -7.81 8.69
N MET A 402 -10.02 -6.51 8.45
CA MET A 402 -10.78 -5.42 9.09
C MET A 402 -12.26 -5.46 8.71
N VAL A 403 -12.58 -5.66 7.42
CA VAL A 403 -13.96 -5.75 6.94
C VAL A 403 -14.67 -6.98 7.55
N ILE A 404 -14.02 -8.15 7.56
CA ILE A 404 -14.56 -9.37 8.19
C ILE A 404 -14.89 -9.11 9.66
N THR A 405 -13.95 -8.50 10.40
CA THR A 405 -14.10 -8.24 11.83
C THR A 405 -15.30 -7.36 12.13
N LEU A 406 -15.44 -6.25 11.40
CA LEU A 406 -16.55 -5.33 11.64
C LEU A 406 -17.89 -5.89 11.17
N ILE A 407 -17.95 -6.48 9.98
CA ILE A 407 -19.22 -7.01 9.43
C ILE A 407 -19.70 -8.24 10.19
N SER A 408 -18.77 -9.06 10.73
CA SER A 408 -19.16 -10.22 11.58
C SER A 408 -19.78 -9.78 12.90
N SER A 409 -19.29 -8.69 13.49
CA SER A 409 -19.67 -8.28 14.85
C SER A 409 -20.76 -7.20 14.87
N TYR A 410 -20.85 -6.38 13.81
CA TYR A 410 -21.74 -5.21 13.77
C TYR A 410 -22.49 -5.09 12.44
N THR A 411 -23.67 -4.48 12.53
CA THR A 411 -24.34 -3.87 11.37
C THR A 411 -23.97 -2.40 11.34
N LEU A 412 -23.53 -1.93 10.17
CA LEU A 412 -23.17 -0.53 9.95
C LEU A 412 -24.40 0.27 9.53
N HIS A 413 -24.61 1.39 10.17
CA HIS A 413 -25.75 2.27 9.91
C HIS A 413 -25.29 3.71 9.65
N ARG A 414 -26.02 4.38 8.76
CA ARG A 414 -25.95 5.83 8.61
C ARG A 414 -26.62 6.51 9.80
N TYR A 415 -26.15 7.70 10.15
CA TYR A 415 -26.81 8.58 11.09
C TYR A 415 -26.53 10.06 10.77
N ALA A 416 -26.93 11.01 11.62
CA ALA A 416 -26.90 12.44 11.31
C ALA A 416 -25.54 13.02 10.89
N LYS A 417 -24.43 12.41 11.33
CA LYS A 417 -23.08 12.85 10.95
C LYS A 417 -22.47 12.07 9.76
N THR A 418 -23.14 11.03 9.28
CA THR A 418 -22.67 10.28 8.13
C THR A 418 -22.80 11.11 6.86
N ALA A 419 -21.69 11.38 6.19
CA ALA A 419 -21.67 12.12 4.95
C ALA A 419 -22.33 11.33 3.80
N ASP A 420 -22.99 12.02 2.88
CA ASP A 420 -23.51 11.41 1.65
C ASP A 420 -22.40 11.14 0.61
N ARG A 421 -21.36 11.96 0.62
CA ARG A 421 -20.18 11.86 -0.23
C ARG A 421 -18.94 12.22 0.56
N LEU A 422 -17.82 11.55 0.23
CA LEU A 422 -16.53 11.88 0.83
C LEU A 422 -15.80 12.91 -0.02
N GLU A 423 -15.30 13.97 0.62
CA GLU A 423 -14.32 14.86 0.02
C GLU A 423 -12.94 14.22 0.14
N MET A 424 -12.17 14.26 -0.95
CA MET A 424 -10.80 13.75 -0.97
C MET A 424 -9.83 14.78 -0.43
N ASP A 425 -8.88 14.34 0.37
CA ASP A 425 -7.78 15.19 0.82
C ASP A 425 -6.84 15.47 -0.36
N LYS A 426 -6.65 16.74 -0.66
CA LYS A 426 -5.78 17.22 -1.76
C LYS A 426 -4.33 17.40 -1.33
N THR A 427 -4.04 17.19 -0.05
CA THR A 427 -2.72 17.43 0.54
C THR A 427 -1.93 16.14 0.75
N THR A 428 -2.55 14.97 0.53
CA THR A 428 -1.93 13.67 0.67
C THR A 428 -1.49 13.09 -0.69
N PHE A 429 -0.48 12.22 -0.66
CA PHE A 429 0.02 11.55 -1.87
C PHE A 429 -0.98 10.52 -2.41
N THR A 430 -1.72 9.88 -1.52
CA THR A 430 -2.77 8.90 -1.85
C THR A 430 -4.14 9.53 -1.75
N LEU A 431 -5.10 9.02 -2.50
CA LEU A 431 -6.49 9.44 -2.35
C LEU A 431 -7.04 8.87 -1.04
N SER A 432 -7.39 9.75 -0.13
CA SER A 432 -7.97 9.43 1.18
C SER A 432 -9.07 10.44 1.54
N PRO A 433 -10.03 10.10 2.39
CA PRO A 433 -11.03 11.05 2.86
C PRO A 433 -10.37 12.20 3.63
N LYS A 434 -10.79 13.44 3.36
CA LYS A 434 -10.30 14.64 4.03
C LYS A 434 -10.78 14.69 5.49
N ASP A 435 -12.08 14.54 5.69
CA ASP A 435 -12.73 14.71 6.98
C ASP A 435 -12.96 13.36 7.69
N SER A 436 -13.40 13.41 8.93
CA SER A 436 -13.85 12.25 9.71
C SER A 436 -14.99 11.52 9.02
N VAL A 437 -14.97 10.19 9.08
CA VAL A 437 -16.00 9.33 8.49
C VAL A 437 -16.80 8.67 9.62
N TRP A 438 -17.92 9.29 9.96
CA TRP A 438 -18.75 8.87 11.09
C TRP A 438 -19.80 7.85 10.69
N LEU A 439 -19.80 6.70 11.37
CA LEU A 439 -20.81 5.65 11.24
C LEU A 439 -21.36 5.26 12.62
N ARG A 440 -22.54 4.62 12.63
CA ARG A 440 -23.08 3.96 13.80
C ARG A 440 -22.94 2.45 13.63
N LEU A 441 -22.31 1.82 14.60
CA LEU A 441 -22.14 0.38 14.70
C LEU A 441 -23.17 -0.17 15.71
N LYS A 442 -24.00 -1.12 15.27
CA LYS A 442 -24.94 -1.84 16.11
C LYS A 442 -24.50 -3.29 16.20
N LYS A 443 -24.31 -3.81 17.40
CA LYS A 443 -23.88 -5.19 17.63
C LYS A 443 -24.89 -6.16 16.99
N ARG A 444 -24.38 -7.14 16.23
CA ARG A 444 -25.20 -8.26 15.75
C ARG A 444 -25.48 -9.21 16.92
N LEU A 445 -26.72 -9.75 16.98
CA LEU A 445 -27.17 -10.67 18.02
C LEU A 445 -26.67 -12.08 17.77
#